data_ce7d03e0c15cfbc569370082efbf6539
#
_entry.id   ce7d03e0c15cfbc569370082efbf6539
#
_cell.length_a   1.000
_cell.length_b   1.000
_cell.length_c   1.000
_cell.angle_alpha   90.00
_cell.angle_beta   90.00
_cell.angle_gamma   90.00
#
_symmetry.space_group_name_H-M   'P 1'
#
loop_
_entity.id
_entity.type
_entity.pdbx_description
1 polymer ?
#
loop_
_entity_poly.entity_id
_entity_poly.type
_entity_poly.pdbx_seq_one_letter_code
_entity_poly.pdbx_strand_id
1 'polypeptide(L)'
;MATDPDAEIGHEGPVTPYRQLAEILKARIARGDWQDGRPIASETRLVQEYGIARTTVRRALDVLVEERVVWKVQGRGTYVGQPPKTEA
;
A
#
# COMPACT_ATOMS: atom_id res chain seq x y z
N MET A 1 18.32 4.71 -1.15
CA MET A 1 18.15 4.07 0.16
C MET A 1 16.78 3.44 0.24
N ALA A 2 16.71 2.24 0.78
CA ALA A 2 15.44 1.57 0.94
C ALA A 2 14.64 2.20 2.07
N THR A 3 13.32 2.30 1.87
CA THR A 3 12.42 2.81 2.89
C THR A 3 12.29 1.78 4.01
N ASP A 4 12.31 2.26 5.25
CA ASP A 4 12.11 1.41 6.42
C ASP A 4 10.64 0.99 6.48
N PRO A 5 10.33 -0.33 6.49
CA PRO A 5 8.94 -0.77 6.59
C PRO A 5 8.27 -0.39 7.91
N ASP A 6 9.05 -0.06 8.93
CA ASP A 6 8.51 0.37 10.21
C ASP A 6 8.51 1.90 10.36
N ALA A 7 8.77 2.64 9.28
CA ALA A 7 8.81 4.09 9.34
C ALA A 7 7.43 4.68 9.64
N GLU A 8 7.46 5.85 10.28
CA GLU A 8 6.25 6.63 10.49
C GLU A 8 6.10 7.68 9.39
N ILE A 9 4.87 8.15 9.22
CA ILE A 9 4.59 9.20 8.22
C ILE A 9 4.95 10.55 8.81
N GLY A 10 5.87 11.27 8.15
CA GLY A 10 6.19 12.63 8.53
C GLY A 10 5.40 13.62 7.68
N HIS A 11 4.89 14.68 8.31
CA HIS A 11 4.12 15.71 7.61
C HIS A 11 4.96 16.94 7.25
N GLU A 12 6.18 16.99 7.73
CA GLU A 12 7.13 18.05 7.41
C GLU A 12 8.21 17.47 6.53
N GLY A 13 8.55 18.10 5.49
CA GLY A 13 9.57 17.61 4.58
C GLY A 13 9.04 17.53 3.17
N PRO A 14 9.91 17.24 2.22
CA PRO A 14 9.58 17.38 0.79
C PRO A 14 8.75 16.23 0.24
N VAL A 15 8.68 15.08 0.92
CA VAL A 15 7.93 13.94 0.40
C VAL A 15 6.54 13.93 1.03
N THR A 16 5.51 13.92 0.18
CA THR A 16 4.12 13.94 0.64
C THR A 16 3.75 12.66 1.39
N PRO A 17 2.78 12.74 2.34
CA PRO A 17 2.38 11.55 3.09
C PRO A 17 1.97 10.36 2.23
N TYR A 18 1.23 10.58 1.13
CA TYR A 18 0.80 9.44 0.34
C TYR A 18 1.97 8.75 -0.36
N ARG A 19 3.01 9.52 -0.75
CA ARG A 19 4.22 8.93 -1.31
C ARG A 19 5.00 8.15 -0.28
N GLN A 20 5.09 8.69 0.94
CA GLN A 20 5.75 8.00 2.03
C GLN A 20 5.04 6.67 2.32
N LEU A 21 3.71 6.69 2.39
CA LEU A 21 2.96 5.47 2.66
C LEU A 21 3.16 4.44 1.55
N ALA A 22 3.13 4.87 0.28
CA ALA A 22 3.36 3.95 -0.83
C ALA A 22 4.70 3.24 -0.69
N GLU A 23 5.76 3.98 -0.35
CA GLU A 23 7.10 3.40 -0.18
C GLU A 23 7.16 2.48 1.03
N ILE A 24 6.53 2.88 2.13
CA ILE A 24 6.48 2.03 3.33
C ILE A 24 5.76 0.71 3.03
N LEU A 25 4.61 0.77 2.34
CA LEU A 25 3.87 -0.44 2.02
C LEU A 25 4.66 -1.35 1.07
N LYS A 26 5.38 -0.79 0.11
CA LYS A 26 6.27 -1.59 -0.75
C LYS A 26 7.33 -2.29 0.08
N ALA A 27 7.92 -1.59 1.04
CA ALA A 27 8.94 -2.19 1.91
C ALA A 27 8.35 -3.29 2.79
N ARG A 28 7.11 -3.10 3.28
CA ARG A 28 6.43 -4.13 4.09
C ARG A 28 6.13 -5.37 3.26
N ILE A 29 5.69 -5.17 2.01
CA ILE A 29 5.46 -6.30 1.10
C ILE A 29 6.77 -7.03 0.83
N ALA A 30 7.85 -6.30 0.59
CA ALA A 30 9.15 -6.91 0.36
C ALA A 30 9.66 -7.68 1.57
N ARG A 31 9.34 -7.20 2.78
CA ARG A 31 9.71 -7.88 4.02
C ARG A 31 8.88 -9.15 4.25
N GLY A 32 7.74 -9.29 3.57
CA GLY A 32 6.88 -10.45 3.72
C GLY A 32 5.72 -10.28 4.69
N ASP A 33 5.39 -9.04 5.05
CA ASP A 33 4.22 -8.79 5.91
C ASP A 33 2.95 -9.35 5.29
N TRP A 34 2.86 -9.28 3.96
CA TRP A 34 1.74 -9.85 3.21
C TRP A 34 2.33 -10.60 2.02
N GLN A 35 1.94 -11.85 1.88
CA GLN A 35 2.46 -12.70 0.81
C GLN A 35 1.76 -12.42 -0.50
N ASP A 36 2.42 -12.79 -1.59
CA ASP A 36 1.85 -12.65 -2.93
C ASP A 36 0.50 -13.35 -3.02
N GLY A 37 -0.46 -12.69 -3.64
CA GLY A 37 -1.82 -13.21 -3.78
C GLY A 37 -2.70 -13.02 -2.55
N ARG A 38 -2.18 -12.44 -1.47
CA ARG A 38 -2.94 -12.24 -0.24
C ARG A 38 -3.31 -10.77 -0.08
N PRO A 39 -4.39 -10.46 0.65
CA PRO A 39 -4.77 -9.07 0.86
C PRO A 39 -3.81 -8.37 1.83
N ILE A 40 -3.59 -7.09 1.58
CA ILE A 40 -2.89 -6.25 2.53
C ILE A 40 -3.89 -5.66 3.54
N ALA A 41 -3.39 -4.88 4.49
CA ALA A 41 -4.26 -4.22 5.47
C ALA A 41 -5.33 -3.38 4.75
N SER A 42 -6.52 -3.31 5.34
CA SER A 42 -7.62 -2.52 4.77
C SER A 42 -7.33 -1.03 4.86
N GLU A 43 -8.09 -0.23 4.08
CA GLU A 43 -7.99 1.22 4.17
C GLU A 43 -8.22 1.71 5.60
N THR A 44 -9.25 1.18 6.25
CA THR A 44 -9.56 1.56 7.63
C THR A 44 -8.40 1.26 8.57
N ARG A 45 -7.79 0.09 8.40
CA ARG A 45 -6.63 -0.29 9.21
C ARG A 45 -5.46 0.65 8.98
N LEU A 46 -5.20 0.99 7.71
CA LEU A 46 -4.10 1.89 7.38
C LEU A 46 -4.34 3.31 7.90
N VAL A 47 -5.60 3.78 7.82
CA VAL A 47 -5.96 5.07 8.42
C VAL A 47 -5.65 5.07 9.92
N GLN A 48 -6.02 4.00 10.62
CA GLN A 48 -5.79 3.89 12.04
C GLN A 48 -4.31 3.76 12.37
N GLU A 49 -3.60 2.95 11.61
CA GLU A 49 -2.20 2.67 11.87
C GLU A 49 -1.31 3.89 11.63
N TYR A 50 -1.57 4.64 10.59
CA TYR A 50 -0.71 5.77 10.21
C TYR A 50 -1.28 7.13 10.57
N GLY A 51 -2.52 7.19 11.05
CA GLY A 51 -3.13 8.44 11.48
C GLY A 51 -3.29 9.46 10.38
N ILE A 52 -3.60 9.03 9.16
CA ILE A 52 -3.76 9.90 8.01
C ILE A 52 -5.15 9.74 7.40
N ALA A 53 -5.54 10.70 6.57
CA ALA A 53 -6.85 10.69 5.95
C ALA A 53 -7.03 9.51 4.99
N ARG A 54 -8.25 9.02 4.89
CA ARG A 54 -8.59 7.92 3.98
C ARG A 54 -8.23 8.25 2.52
N THR A 55 -8.44 9.49 2.11
CA THR A 55 -8.07 9.91 0.75
C THR A 55 -6.58 9.79 0.51
N THR A 56 -5.76 10.08 1.51
CA THR A 56 -4.30 9.92 1.43
C THR A 56 -3.94 8.44 1.29
N VAL A 57 -4.60 7.58 2.07
CA VAL A 57 -4.39 6.12 1.96
C VAL A 57 -4.75 5.65 0.55
N ARG A 58 -5.90 6.10 0.03
CA ARG A 58 -6.33 5.71 -1.32
C ARG A 58 -5.34 6.13 -2.39
N ARG A 59 -4.79 7.34 -2.28
CA ARG A 59 -3.78 7.80 -3.24
C ARG A 59 -2.53 6.93 -3.18
N ALA A 60 -2.10 6.54 -1.99
CA ALA A 60 -0.96 5.64 -1.85
C ALA A 60 -1.23 4.30 -2.52
N LEU A 61 -2.42 3.75 -2.30
CA LEU A 61 -2.79 2.48 -2.92
C LEU A 61 -2.88 2.61 -4.43
N ASP A 62 -3.36 3.74 -4.94
CA ASP A 62 -3.42 3.97 -6.38
C ASP A 62 -2.02 3.97 -7.01
N VAL A 63 -1.04 4.56 -6.31
CA VAL A 63 0.35 4.50 -6.77
C VAL A 63 0.82 3.05 -6.88
N LEU A 64 0.51 2.23 -5.87
CA LEU A 64 0.93 0.84 -5.88
C LEU A 64 0.23 0.03 -6.97
N VAL A 65 -1.04 0.35 -7.25
CA VAL A 65 -1.76 -0.29 -8.37
C VAL A 65 -1.11 0.10 -9.69
N GLU A 66 -0.79 1.37 -9.87
CA GLU A 66 -0.13 1.86 -11.07
C GLU A 66 1.22 1.19 -11.29
N GLU A 67 1.96 0.97 -10.19
CA GLU A 67 3.27 0.31 -10.25
C GLU A 67 3.16 -1.21 -10.31
N ARG A 68 1.94 -1.75 -10.33
CA ARG A 68 1.67 -3.18 -10.41
C ARG A 68 2.21 -3.98 -9.22
N VAL A 69 2.33 -3.29 -8.07
CA VAL A 69 2.72 -3.94 -6.82
C VAL A 69 1.51 -4.64 -6.18
N VAL A 70 0.33 -4.05 -6.35
CA VAL A 70 -0.93 -4.60 -5.84
C VAL A 70 -2.03 -4.43 -6.89
N TRP A 71 -3.16 -5.12 -6.68
CA TRP A 71 -4.37 -4.86 -7.46
C TRP A 71 -5.57 -4.82 -6.54
N LYS A 72 -6.59 -4.09 -6.94
CA LYS A 72 -7.82 -3.97 -6.17
C LYS A 72 -8.85 -4.98 -6.65
N VAL A 73 -9.51 -5.63 -5.69
CA VAL A 73 -10.63 -6.51 -5.97
C VAL A 73 -11.84 -5.87 -5.34
N GLN A 74 -12.80 -5.45 -6.15
CA GLN A 74 -13.97 -4.74 -5.68
C GLN A 74 -14.72 -5.59 -4.65
N GLY A 75 -15.00 -4.98 -3.49
CA GLY A 75 -15.70 -5.64 -2.40
C GLY A 75 -14.85 -6.59 -1.56
N ARG A 76 -13.56 -6.76 -1.92
CA ARG A 76 -12.69 -7.69 -1.19
C ARG A 76 -11.41 -7.08 -0.64
N GLY A 77 -10.93 -6.00 -1.25
CA GLY A 77 -9.76 -5.30 -0.77
C GLY A 77 -8.64 -5.20 -1.79
N THR A 78 -7.44 -4.97 -1.28
CA THR A 78 -6.24 -4.78 -2.10
C THR A 78 -5.30 -5.95 -1.87
N TYR A 79 -4.85 -6.56 -2.94
CA TYR A 79 -4.08 -7.80 -2.91
C TYR A 79 -2.67 -7.59 -3.44
N VAL A 80 -1.72 -8.33 -2.90
CA VAL A 80 -0.32 -8.25 -3.32
C VAL A 80 -0.15 -8.90 -4.69
N GLY A 81 0.58 -8.23 -5.57
CA GLY A 81 0.94 -8.77 -6.87
C GLY A 81 0.01 -8.28 -7.96
N GLN A 82 -0.19 -9.09 -8.97
CA GLN A 82 -1.03 -8.77 -10.10
C GLN A 82 -2.20 -9.75 -10.17
N PRO A 83 -3.33 -9.32 -10.79
CA PRO A 83 -4.46 -10.22 -10.89
C PRO A 83 -4.05 -11.49 -11.64
N PRO A 84 -4.59 -12.65 -11.24
CA PRO A 84 -4.28 -13.89 -11.96
C PRO A 84 -4.80 -13.78 -13.37
N LYS A 85 -4.04 -14.35 -14.31
CA LYS A 85 -4.49 -14.39 -15.69
C LYS A 85 -5.70 -15.31 -15.79
N THR A 86 -6.79 -14.75 -16.29
CA THR A 86 -7.99 -15.54 -16.52
C THR A 86 -7.99 -15.99 -17.96
N GLU A 87 -7.99 -17.28 -18.16
CA GLU A 87 -8.18 -17.84 -19.49
C GLU A 87 -9.64 -17.69 -19.84
N ALA A 88 -9.93 -16.98 -20.90
CA ALA A 88 -11.29 -16.82 -21.35
C ALA A 88 -11.79 -18.08 -22.05
#